data_5fe20fb438e86546c55e49e4e34eeecd
#
_entry.id   5fe20fb438e86546c55e49e4e34eeecd
#
_cell.length_a   1.000
_cell.length_b   1.000
_cell.length_c   1.000
_cell.angle_alpha   90.00
_cell.angle_beta   90.00
_cell.angle_gamma   90.00
#
_symmetry.space_group_name_H-M   'P 1'
#
loop_
_entity.id
_entity.type
_entity.pdbx_description
1 polymer ?
#
loop_
_entity_poly.entity_id
_entity_poly.type
_entity_poly.pdbx_seq_one_letter_code
_entity_poly.pdbx_strand_id
1 'polypeptide(L)'
;MLSMQQVYRFGPAPEHPARHLFVFLHASGADARSMIPAAFKYQGRFPSAALVVPSGFARYGKDLRSDKCGQQWFSTSGLTDENRMARICAILPRIEQLIRREQTNHRVPAERTVLIGYSQGGTVALEAVKAFPELAGAVVAYAARFARLPQPGTRMDSRIHLVHGGYDSVVSRVYAERAARALAGLHVPVTLDIIEDLGHALTHEAICRGSLRLLQGIYERRRATLH
;
A
#
# COMPACT_ATOMS: atom_id res chain seq x y z
N MET A 1 21.93 15.81 9.46
CA MET A 1 21.65 14.44 9.95
C MET A 1 20.34 13.98 9.31
N LEU A 2 20.39 12.95 8.48
CA LEU A 2 19.17 12.27 7.99
C LEU A 2 18.56 11.57 9.20
N SER A 3 17.40 12.04 9.66
CA SER A 3 16.63 11.37 10.71
C SER A 3 16.43 9.92 10.30
N MET A 4 16.86 8.97 11.15
CA MET A 4 16.59 7.55 10.90
C MET A 4 15.07 7.37 10.78
N GLN A 5 14.63 6.78 9.68
CA GLN A 5 13.23 6.49 9.45
C GLN A 5 12.72 5.54 10.54
N GLN A 6 11.70 5.94 11.27
CA GLN A 6 11.06 5.08 12.27
C GLN A 6 10.31 3.95 11.57
N VAL A 7 10.51 2.72 12.01
CA VAL A 7 9.85 1.53 11.45
C VAL A 7 9.41 0.64 12.61
N TYR A 8 8.10 0.42 12.73
CA TYR A 8 7.57 -0.57 13.66
C TYR A 8 7.51 -1.94 12.97
N ARG A 9 7.89 -2.99 13.70
CA ARG A 9 7.88 -4.35 13.22
C ARG A 9 7.18 -5.24 14.23
N PHE A 10 6.26 -6.05 13.71
CA PHE A 10 5.55 -7.06 14.48
C PHE A 10 5.59 -8.36 13.67
N GLY A 11 5.50 -9.50 14.31
CA GLY A 11 5.58 -10.74 13.56
C GLY A 11 5.26 -11.96 14.39
N PRO A 12 5.33 -13.13 13.78
CA PRO A 12 5.31 -14.37 14.51
C PRO A 12 6.49 -14.42 15.48
N ALA A 13 6.39 -15.29 16.48
CA ALA A 13 7.49 -15.52 17.42
C ALA A 13 8.79 -15.87 16.66
N PRO A 14 9.97 -15.50 17.19
CA PRO A 14 11.24 -15.63 16.46
C PRO A 14 11.55 -17.05 15.96
N GLU A 15 11.05 -18.07 16.63
CA GLU A 15 11.17 -19.48 16.28
C GLU A 15 10.28 -19.91 15.09
N HIS A 16 9.34 -19.05 14.67
CA HIS A 16 8.46 -19.32 13.54
C HIS A 16 8.77 -18.40 12.36
N PRO A 17 9.24 -18.95 11.24
CA PRO A 17 9.55 -18.13 10.07
C PRO A 17 8.28 -17.45 9.53
N ALA A 18 8.38 -16.18 9.16
CA ALA A 18 7.30 -15.45 8.54
C ALA A 18 6.94 -16.07 7.17
N ARG A 19 5.67 -16.32 6.94
CA ARG A 19 5.17 -16.85 5.65
C ARG A 19 4.85 -15.75 4.64
N HIS A 20 4.54 -14.55 5.12
CA HIS A 20 4.23 -13.36 4.33
C HIS A 20 4.87 -12.14 4.99
N LEU A 21 5.15 -11.13 4.18
CA LEU A 21 5.57 -9.81 4.63
C LEU A 21 4.51 -8.79 4.23
N PHE A 22 3.98 -8.06 5.20
CA PHE A 22 3.00 -7.00 4.97
C PHE A 22 3.60 -5.66 5.34
N VAL A 23 3.68 -4.74 4.36
CA VAL A 23 4.22 -3.39 4.54
C VAL A 23 3.08 -2.38 4.49
N PHE A 24 2.87 -1.63 5.58
CA PHE A 24 1.76 -0.70 5.75
C PHE A 24 2.21 0.74 5.54
N LEU A 25 1.66 1.41 4.53
CA LEU A 25 2.01 2.77 4.15
C LEU A 25 0.88 3.74 4.51
N HIS A 26 1.16 4.69 5.42
CA HIS A 26 0.18 5.62 5.97
C HIS A 26 -0.19 6.77 5.00
N ALA A 27 -1.29 7.47 5.29
CA ALA A 27 -1.71 8.67 4.57
C ALA A 27 -0.78 9.86 4.85
N SER A 28 -0.78 10.86 3.96
CA SER A 28 -0.10 12.14 4.22
C SER A 28 -0.71 12.84 5.45
N GLY A 29 0.12 13.45 6.27
CA GLY A 29 -0.29 14.11 7.51
C GLY A 29 -0.48 13.18 8.72
N ALA A 30 -0.49 11.88 8.50
CA ALA A 30 -0.46 10.87 9.55
C ALA A 30 1.00 10.47 9.89
N ASP A 31 1.16 9.50 10.79
CA ASP A 31 2.43 8.83 11.05
C ASP A 31 2.25 7.30 10.97
N ALA A 32 3.34 6.56 11.11
CA ALA A 32 3.32 5.11 11.05
C ALA A 32 2.33 4.49 12.05
N ARG A 33 2.19 5.05 13.26
CA ARG A 33 1.31 4.51 14.30
C ARG A 33 -0.15 4.45 13.86
N SER A 34 -0.56 5.34 12.95
CA SER A 34 -1.93 5.35 12.41
C SER A 34 -2.32 4.06 11.68
N MET A 35 -1.33 3.31 11.17
CA MET A 35 -1.56 2.04 10.46
C MET A 35 -1.47 0.81 11.38
N ILE A 36 -1.03 0.95 12.63
CA ILE A 36 -0.88 -0.19 13.56
C ILE A 36 -2.21 -0.91 13.82
N PRO A 37 -3.35 -0.20 14.05
CA PRO A 37 -4.64 -0.90 14.21
C PRO A 37 -5.03 -1.75 12.98
N ALA A 38 -4.77 -1.23 11.77
CA ALA A 38 -4.99 -2.00 10.54
C ALA A 38 -4.05 -3.21 10.48
N ALA A 39 -2.76 -3.04 10.82
CA ALA A 39 -1.78 -4.12 10.82
C ALA A 39 -2.22 -5.27 11.73
N PHE A 40 -2.69 -5.01 12.94
CA PHE A 40 -3.19 -6.05 13.85
C PHE A 40 -4.47 -6.74 13.36
N LYS A 41 -5.34 -6.02 12.63
CA LYS A 41 -6.50 -6.67 11.97
C LYS A 41 -6.06 -7.66 10.89
N TYR A 42 -5.03 -7.32 10.12
CA TYR A 42 -4.43 -8.24 9.16
C TYR A 42 -3.76 -9.42 9.85
N GLN A 43 -3.04 -9.19 10.96
CA GLN A 43 -2.40 -10.26 11.74
C GLN A 43 -3.40 -11.31 12.22
N GLY A 44 -4.60 -10.91 12.63
CA GLY A 44 -5.66 -11.84 13.03
C GLY A 44 -6.07 -12.81 11.92
N ARG A 45 -5.97 -12.42 10.65
CA ARG A 45 -6.23 -13.31 9.49
C ARG A 45 -4.98 -14.03 8.97
N PHE A 46 -3.82 -13.45 9.21
CA PHE A 46 -2.52 -13.94 8.74
C PHE A 46 -1.53 -14.03 9.89
N PRO A 47 -1.75 -14.93 10.87
CA PRO A 47 -0.95 -14.97 12.10
C PRO A 47 0.54 -15.26 11.87
N SER A 48 0.90 -15.85 10.74
CA SER A 48 2.29 -16.11 10.34
C SER A 48 2.89 -14.99 9.47
N ALA A 49 2.27 -13.81 9.38
CA ALA A 49 2.83 -12.68 8.63
C ALA A 49 3.74 -11.82 9.51
N ALA A 50 4.87 -11.38 8.95
CA ALA A 50 5.62 -10.25 9.47
C ALA A 50 4.93 -8.95 9.02
N LEU A 51 4.78 -8.00 9.94
CA LEU A 51 4.15 -6.71 9.71
C LEU A 51 5.20 -5.62 9.86
N VAL A 52 5.30 -4.76 8.87
CA VAL A 52 6.24 -3.64 8.84
C VAL A 52 5.45 -2.35 8.61
N VAL A 53 5.61 -1.39 9.50
CA VAL A 53 4.88 -0.12 9.48
C VAL A 53 5.89 1.02 9.51
N PRO A 54 6.42 1.44 8.34
CA PRO A 54 7.41 2.49 8.25
C PRO A 54 6.77 3.87 8.27
N SER A 55 7.53 4.85 8.78
CA SER A 55 7.21 6.27 8.68
C SER A 55 7.51 6.83 7.29
N GLY A 56 6.78 7.88 6.91
CA GLY A 56 7.05 8.63 5.67
C GLY A 56 8.43 9.28 5.67
N PHE A 57 8.87 9.73 4.51
CA PHE A 57 10.23 10.24 4.31
C PHE A 57 10.41 11.71 4.66
N ALA A 58 9.33 12.46 4.83
CA ALA A 58 9.34 13.88 5.10
C ALA A 58 8.29 14.27 6.15
N ARG A 59 8.55 15.33 6.89
CA ARG A 59 7.57 15.93 7.80
C ARG A 59 6.44 16.60 7.03
N TYR A 60 5.25 16.61 7.61
CA TYR A 60 4.04 17.23 7.06
C TYR A 60 3.48 18.26 8.05
N GLY A 61 3.13 19.44 7.56
CA GLY A 61 2.53 20.51 8.35
C GLY A 61 3.22 21.86 8.12
N LYS A 62 2.63 22.92 8.68
CA LYS A 62 3.19 24.28 8.58
C LYS A 62 4.39 24.49 9.49
N ASP A 63 4.33 23.93 10.68
CA ASP A 63 5.44 23.96 11.65
C ASP A 63 6.16 22.61 11.67
N LEU A 64 7.19 22.50 10.85
CA LEU A 64 8.01 21.29 10.72
C LEU A 64 8.92 21.05 11.94
N ARG A 65 8.99 21.96 12.91
CA ARG A 65 9.77 21.79 14.14
C ARG A 65 8.94 21.17 15.27
N SER A 66 7.61 21.21 15.14
CA SER A 66 6.70 20.64 16.13
C SER A 66 6.79 19.12 16.17
N ASP A 67 6.86 18.55 17.38
CA ASP A 67 6.77 17.10 17.59
C ASP A 67 5.41 16.51 17.23
N LYS A 68 4.40 17.37 17.05
CA LYS A 68 3.05 17.01 16.61
C LYS A 68 2.89 17.02 15.08
N CYS A 69 3.95 17.33 14.32
CA CYS A 69 3.85 17.32 12.86
C CYS A 69 3.69 15.89 12.34
N GLY A 70 2.76 15.73 11.38
CA GLY A 70 2.61 14.46 10.67
C GLY A 70 3.77 14.16 9.72
N GLN A 71 3.60 13.13 8.93
CA GLN A 71 4.58 12.69 7.94
C GLN A 71 3.93 12.48 6.57
N GLN A 72 4.75 12.44 5.54
CA GLN A 72 4.33 12.20 4.17
C GLN A 72 5.43 11.43 3.42
N TRP A 73 5.05 10.72 2.38
CA TRP A 73 6.00 10.01 1.52
C TRP A 73 6.67 10.97 0.55
N PHE A 74 5.88 11.85 -0.05
CA PHE A 74 6.33 12.95 -0.90
C PHE A 74 5.53 14.22 -0.55
N SER A 75 6.09 15.40 -0.82
CA SER A 75 5.47 16.67 -0.48
C SER A 75 4.15 16.88 -1.20
N THR A 76 3.11 17.28 -0.43
CA THR A 76 1.80 17.68 -0.97
C THR A 76 1.67 19.19 -1.15
N SER A 77 2.63 19.99 -0.69
CA SER A 77 2.64 21.45 -0.89
C SER A 77 2.75 21.79 -2.37
N GLY A 78 1.80 22.55 -2.92
CA GLY A 78 1.74 22.87 -4.34
C GLY A 78 1.65 21.63 -5.25
N LEU A 79 1.01 20.56 -4.78
CA LEU A 79 0.83 19.34 -5.57
C LEU A 79 -0.25 19.57 -6.63
N THR A 80 0.10 19.31 -7.88
CA THR A 80 -0.82 19.31 -9.04
C THR A 80 -0.76 17.97 -9.75
N ASP A 81 -1.67 17.71 -10.69
CA ASP A 81 -1.63 16.47 -11.47
C ASP A 81 -0.39 16.40 -12.38
N GLU A 82 0.13 17.55 -12.85
CA GLU A 82 1.32 17.64 -13.69
C GLU A 82 2.60 17.26 -12.93
N ASN A 83 2.75 17.72 -11.68
CA ASN A 83 3.97 17.50 -10.90
C ASN A 83 3.92 16.26 -10.00
N ARG A 84 2.74 15.64 -9.82
CA ARG A 84 2.53 14.47 -8.96
C ARG A 84 3.46 13.31 -9.31
N MET A 85 3.51 12.97 -10.60
CA MET A 85 4.32 11.82 -11.04
C MET A 85 5.81 12.04 -10.76
N ALA A 86 6.34 13.22 -11.04
CA ALA A 86 7.75 13.54 -10.78
C ALA A 86 8.11 13.41 -9.29
N ARG A 87 7.23 13.90 -8.40
CA ARG A 87 7.43 13.78 -6.94
C ARG A 87 7.42 12.34 -6.46
N ILE A 88 6.55 11.52 -7.03
CA ILE A 88 6.49 10.09 -6.69
C ILE A 88 7.74 9.39 -7.23
N CYS A 89 8.11 9.59 -8.48
CA CYS A 89 9.32 9.00 -9.06
C CYS A 89 10.58 9.28 -8.23
N ALA A 90 10.69 10.48 -7.65
CA ALA A 90 11.83 10.85 -6.82
C ALA A 90 11.96 10.00 -5.53
N ILE A 91 10.88 9.39 -5.04
CA ILE A 91 10.89 8.59 -3.81
C ILE A 91 10.81 7.08 -4.06
N LEU A 92 10.45 6.65 -5.27
CA LEU A 92 10.28 5.22 -5.58
C LEU A 92 11.54 4.37 -5.31
N PRO A 93 12.78 4.81 -5.62
CA PRO A 93 13.98 4.03 -5.29
C PRO A 93 14.13 3.79 -3.78
N ARG A 94 13.74 4.77 -2.95
CA ARG A 94 13.78 4.61 -1.49
C ARG A 94 12.70 3.64 -0.99
N ILE A 95 11.53 3.63 -1.62
CA ILE A 95 10.46 2.66 -1.34
C ILE A 95 10.92 1.25 -1.71
N GLU A 96 11.49 1.08 -2.90
CA GLU A 96 12.04 -0.21 -3.32
C GLU A 96 13.09 -0.71 -2.34
N GLN A 97 14.08 0.10 -2.00
CA GLN A 97 15.14 -0.25 -1.06
C GLN A 97 14.58 -0.65 0.32
N LEU A 98 13.59 0.09 0.82
CA LEU A 98 12.90 -0.22 2.08
C LEU A 98 12.28 -1.62 2.02
N ILE A 99 11.49 -1.90 0.97
CA ILE A 99 10.77 -3.16 0.83
C ILE A 99 11.74 -4.33 0.67
N ARG A 100 12.76 -4.22 -0.21
CA ARG A 100 13.74 -5.29 -0.41
C ARG A 100 14.55 -5.58 0.85
N ARG A 101 14.90 -4.55 1.61
CA ARG A 101 15.55 -4.73 2.92
C ARG A 101 14.67 -5.53 3.88
N GLU A 102 13.38 -5.23 3.96
CA GLU A 102 12.48 -5.96 4.85
C GLU A 102 12.21 -7.39 4.35
N GLN A 103 12.18 -7.62 3.04
CA GLN A 103 12.14 -8.97 2.43
C GLN A 103 13.35 -9.79 2.88
N THR A 104 14.55 -9.22 2.81
CA THR A 104 15.79 -9.87 3.27
C THR A 104 15.78 -10.14 4.77
N ASN A 105 15.39 -9.14 5.57
CA ASN A 105 15.36 -9.26 7.04
C ASN A 105 14.40 -10.38 7.50
N HIS A 106 13.26 -10.52 6.85
CA HIS A 106 12.24 -11.51 7.19
C HIS A 106 12.34 -12.80 6.38
N ARG A 107 13.28 -12.89 5.43
CA ARG A 107 13.45 -14.02 4.49
C ARG A 107 12.16 -14.36 3.76
N VAL A 108 11.40 -13.35 3.37
CA VAL A 108 10.14 -13.48 2.63
C VAL A 108 10.34 -12.97 1.21
N PRO A 109 10.07 -13.78 0.18
CA PRO A 109 10.23 -13.36 -1.21
C PRO A 109 9.13 -12.40 -1.66
N ALA A 110 9.35 -11.76 -2.80
CA ALA A 110 8.46 -10.74 -3.35
C ALA A 110 7.03 -11.26 -3.58
N GLU A 111 6.86 -12.49 -4.05
CA GLU A 111 5.55 -13.10 -4.32
C GLU A 111 4.70 -13.28 -3.06
N ARG A 112 5.32 -13.28 -1.89
CA ARG A 112 4.68 -13.34 -0.57
C ARG A 112 4.72 -12.02 0.18
N THR A 113 5.20 -10.95 -0.47
CA THR A 113 5.16 -9.58 0.04
C THR A 113 3.89 -8.89 -0.42
N VAL A 114 3.24 -8.16 0.49
CA VAL A 114 2.02 -7.40 0.24
C VAL A 114 2.23 -5.96 0.68
N LEU A 115 1.94 -5.01 -0.21
CA LEU A 115 1.90 -3.60 0.13
C LEU A 115 0.47 -3.20 0.47
N ILE A 116 0.28 -2.59 1.63
CA ILE A 116 -1.03 -2.16 2.13
C ILE A 116 -0.94 -0.67 2.37
N GLY A 117 -1.66 0.13 1.59
CA GLY A 117 -1.54 1.58 1.66
C GLY A 117 -2.87 2.28 1.76
N TYR A 118 -2.89 3.37 2.55
CA TYR A 118 -4.04 4.26 2.67
C TYR A 118 -3.72 5.63 2.08
N SER A 119 -4.60 6.14 1.23
CA SER A 119 -4.51 7.47 0.62
C SER A 119 -3.16 7.67 -0.11
N GLN A 120 -2.30 8.57 0.34
CA GLN A 120 -0.96 8.77 -0.24
C GLN A 120 -0.13 7.47 -0.20
N GLY A 121 -0.17 6.72 0.89
CA GLY A 121 0.51 5.43 1.00
C GLY A 121 0.00 4.39 0.00
N GLY A 122 -1.30 4.39 -0.29
CA GLY A 122 -1.89 3.54 -1.33
C GLY A 122 -1.44 3.94 -2.74
N THR A 123 -1.36 5.24 -3.00
CA THR A 123 -0.80 5.77 -4.26
C THR A 123 0.65 5.33 -4.43
N VAL A 124 1.47 5.44 -3.37
CA VAL A 124 2.87 5.01 -3.39
C VAL A 124 2.99 3.50 -3.63
N ALA A 125 2.14 2.68 -2.99
CA ALA A 125 2.14 1.23 -3.20
C ALA A 125 1.82 0.85 -4.65
N LEU A 126 0.79 1.47 -5.24
CA LEU A 126 0.40 1.26 -6.64
C LEU A 126 1.51 1.66 -7.62
N GLU A 127 2.11 2.84 -7.42
CA GLU A 127 3.18 3.33 -8.29
C GLU A 127 4.48 2.52 -8.11
N ALA A 128 4.76 2.01 -6.91
CA ALA A 128 5.93 1.18 -6.65
C ALA A 128 5.87 -0.14 -7.44
N VAL A 129 4.73 -0.85 -7.42
CA VAL A 129 4.62 -2.11 -8.19
C VAL A 129 4.45 -1.89 -9.69
N LYS A 130 4.04 -0.70 -10.12
CA LYS A 130 4.06 -0.30 -11.53
C LYS A 130 5.49 -0.02 -12.02
N ALA A 131 6.33 0.59 -11.18
CA ALA A 131 7.73 0.90 -11.52
C ALA A 131 8.64 -0.32 -11.37
N PHE A 132 8.36 -1.20 -10.42
CA PHE A 132 9.11 -2.40 -10.10
C PHE A 132 8.15 -3.61 -10.08
N PRO A 133 7.86 -4.22 -11.23
CA PRO A 133 6.82 -5.27 -11.34
C PRO A 133 6.99 -6.44 -10.37
N GLU A 134 8.24 -6.82 -10.07
CA GLU A 134 8.60 -7.95 -9.20
C GLU A 134 8.81 -7.52 -7.73
N LEU A 135 8.30 -6.35 -7.30
CA LEU A 135 8.55 -5.85 -5.96
C LEU A 135 7.67 -6.53 -4.91
N ALA A 136 6.42 -6.82 -5.25
CA ALA A 136 5.46 -7.45 -4.33
C ALA A 136 4.44 -8.30 -5.08
N GLY A 137 3.93 -9.35 -4.44
CA GLY A 137 2.94 -10.25 -5.02
C GLY A 137 1.51 -9.71 -4.98
N ALA A 138 1.23 -8.73 -4.12
CA ALA A 138 -0.07 -8.07 -4.08
C ALA A 138 0.01 -6.65 -3.50
N VAL A 139 -1.00 -5.84 -3.86
CA VAL A 139 -1.26 -4.52 -3.26
C VAL A 139 -2.70 -4.47 -2.78
N VAL A 140 -2.92 -3.93 -1.58
CA VAL A 140 -4.24 -3.49 -1.11
C VAL A 140 -4.20 -1.98 -0.94
N ALA A 141 -4.93 -1.25 -1.80
CA ALA A 141 -4.94 0.20 -1.82
C ALA A 141 -6.31 0.72 -1.35
N TYR A 142 -6.30 1.46 -0.24
CA TYR A 142 -7.47 2.08 0.36
C TYR A 142 -7.54 3.56 0.01
N ALA A 143 -8.69 4.02 -0.52
CA ALA A 143 -8.95 5.43 -0.84
C ALA A 143 -7.79 6.09 -1.60
N ALA A 144 -7.26 5.40 -2.61
CA ALA A 144 -6.05 5.77 -3.33
C ALA A 144 -6.27 5.84 -4.85
N ARG A 145 -5.30 6.41 -5.54
CA ARG A 145 -5.31 6.52 -7.01
C ARG A 145 -3.91 6.29 -7.58
N PHE A 146 -3.80 5.86 -8.82
CA PHE A 146 -2.56 6.03 -9.57
C PHE A 146 -2.29 7.52 -9.83
N ALA A 147 -1.02 7.93 -9.81
CA ALA A 147 -0.62 9.25 -10.31
C ALA A 147 -0.85 9.34 -11.83
N ARG A 148 -0.50 8.27 -12.53
CA ARG A 148 -0.81 8.05 -13.94
C ARG A 148 -1.22 6.60 -14.15
N LEU A 149 -2.39 6.38 -14.75
CA LEU A 149 -2.88 5.03 -15.03
C LEU A 149 -1.85 4.22 -15.82
N PRO A 150 -1.75 2.90 -15.57
CA PRO A 150 -0.97 2.00 -16.42
C PRO A 150 -1.43 2.10 -17.88
N GLN A 151 -0.49 2.06 -18.80
CA GLN A 151 -0.73 2.17 -20.24
C GLN A 151 -0.54 0.79 -20.90
N PRO A 152 -1.05 0.56 -22.13
CA PRO A 152 -0.73 -0.64 -22.90
C PRO A 152 0.78 -0.91 -22.91
N GLY A 153 1.17 -2.15 -22.63
CA GLY A 153 2.57 -2.54 -22.49
C GLY A 153 3.16 -2.39 -21.08
N THR A 154 2.42 -1.78 -20.11
CA THR A 154 2.88 -1.76 -18.73
C THR A 154 2.83 -3.18 -18.14
N ARG A 155 3.99 -3.70 -17.71
CA ARG A 155 4.07 -4.96 -16.96
C ARG A 155 3.74 -4.71 -15.50
N MET A 156 2.88 -5.54 -14.92
CA MET A 156 2.56 -5.56 -13.49
C MET A 156 2.31 -7.00 -13.06
N ASP A 157 3.14 -7.53 -12.17
CA ASP A 157 3.07 -8.93 -11.72
C ASP A 157 2.25 -9.08 -10.42
N SER A 158 1.90 -7.96 -9.80
CA SER A 158 1.13 -7.92 -8.56
C SER A 158 -0.36 -8.07 -8.80
N ARG A 159 -1.05 -8.77 -7.91
CA ARG A 159 -2.52 -8.71 -7.78
C ARG A 159 -2.91 -7.42 -7.06
N ILE A 160 -3.91 -6.70 -7.57
CA ILE A 160 -4.33 -5.41 -7.04
C ILE A 160 -5.72 -5.52 -6.42
N HIS A 161 -5.86 -5.07 -5.17
CA HIS A 161 -7.13 -4.94 -4.47
C HIS A 161 -7.38 -3.47 -4.14
N LEU A 162 -8.41 -2.88 -4.77
CA LEU A 162 -8.82 -1.49 -4.55
C LEU A 162 -10.03 -1.49 -3.62
N VAL A 163 -9.98 -0.71 -2.55
CA VAL A 163 -11.12 -0.48 -1.64
C VAL A 163 -11.33 1.01 -1.50
N HIS A 164 -12.54 1.50 -1.81
CA HIS A 164 -12.80 2.93 -1.90
C HIS A 164 -14.16 3.29 -1.30
N GLY A 165 -14.24 4.50 -0.72
CA GLY A 165 -15.49 5.05 -0.23
C GLY A 165 -16.33 5.66 -1.37
N GLY A 166 -17.64 5.40 -1.38
CA GLY A 166 -18.59 5.94 -2.35
C GLY A 166 -18.70 7.46 -2.30
N TYR A 167 -18.56 8.05 -1.10
CA TYR A 167 -18.62 9.50 -0.82
C TYR A 167 -17.23 10.11 -0.55
N ASP A 168 -16.14 9.51 -1.03
CA ASP A 168 -14.81 10.06 -0.84
C ASP A 168 -14.66 11.41 -1.58
N SER A 169 -14.65 12.49 -0.80
CA SER A 169 -14.50 13.87 -1.28
C SER A 169 -13.05 14.33 -1.43
N VAL A 170 -12.08 13.53 -0.97
CA VAL A 170 -10.63 13.84 -1.06
C VAL A 170 -10.01 13.19 -2.29
N VAL A 171 -10.32 11.90 -2.49
CA VAL A 171 -9.92 11.14 -3.68
C VAL A 171 -11.18 10.52 -4.26
N SER A 172 -11.70 11.08 -5.34
CA SER A 172 -12.93 10.57 -5.97
C SER A 172 -12.80 9.10 -6.34
N ARG A 173 -13.87 8.31 -6.04
CA ARG A 173 -13.99 6.89 -6.42
C ARG A 173 -13.78 6.61 -7.91
N VAL A 174 -14.04 7.61 -8.75
CA VAL A 174 -13.83 7.53 -10.20
C VAL A 174 -12.40 7.14 -10.54
N TYR A 175 -11.41 7.54 -9.73
CA TYR A 175 -10.01 7.13 -9.93
C TYR A 175 -9.82 5.61 -9.71
N ALA A 176 -10.46 5.02 -8.71
CA ALA A 176 -10.40 3.58 -8.45
C ALA A 176 -11.14 2.80 -9.56
N GLU A 177 -12.30 3.28 -10.02
CA GLU A 177 -13.04 2.69 -11.12
C GLU A 177 -12.24 2.71 -12.44
N ARG A 178 -11.58 3.84 -12.76
CA ARG A 178 -10.70 3.95 -13.92
C ARG A 178 -9.47 3.04 -13.80
N ALA A 179 -8.88 2.95 -12.60
CA ALA A 179 -7.77 2.06 -12.34
C ALA A 179 -8.14 0.60 -12.54
N ALA A 180 -9.31 0.17 -12.02
CA ALA A 180 -9.79 -1.19 -12.18
C ALA A 180 -10.00 -1.55 -13.66
N ARG A 181 -10.61 -0.65 -14.46
CA ARG A 181 -10.78 -0.86 -15.92
C ARG A 181 -9.44 -0.94 -16.65
N ALA A 182 -8.49 -0.04 -16.33
CA ALA A 182 -7.17 -0.04 -16.96
C ALA A 182 -6.39 -1.31 -16.65
N LEU A 183 -6.39 -1.75 -15.40
CA LEU A 183 -5.73 -2.99 -14.95
C LEU A 183 -6.35 -4.22 -15.59
N ALA A 184 -7.68 -4.31 -15.64
CA ALA A 184 -8.39 -5.41 -16.30
C ALA A 184 -8.05 -5.47 -17.81
N GLY A 185 -7.97 -4.32 -18.50
CA GLY A 185 -7.55 -4.24 -19.90
C GLY A 185 -6.10 -4.69 -20.15
N LEU A 186 -5.27 -4.70 -19.10
CA LEU A 186 -3.89 -5.23 -19.13
C LEU A 186 -3.79 -6.67 -18.61
N HIS A 187 -4.90 -7.34 -18.36
CA HIS A 187 -4.98 -8.66 -17.75
C HIS A 187 -4.31 -8.77 -16.37
N VAL A 188 -4.15 -7.64 -15.66
CA VAL A 188 -3.67 -7.62 -14.28
C VAL A 188 -4.81 -8.04 -13.36
N PRO A 189 -4.63 -9.06 -12.50
CA PRO A 189 -5.69 -9.47 -11.59
C PRO A 189 -6.06 -8.33 -10.64
N VAL A 190 -7.30 -7.84 -10.73
CA VAL A 190 -7.78 -6.71 -9.97
C VAL A 190 -9.16 -6.98 -9.36
N THR A 191 -9.39 -6.47 -8.14
CA THR A 191 -10.73 -6.36 -7.53
C THR A 191 -10.97 -4.92 -7.12
N LEU A 192 -12.23 -4.49 -7.16
CA LEU A 192 -12.68 -3.19 -6.69
C LEU A 192 -13.88 -3.39 -5.75
N ASP A 193 -13.77 -2.90 -4.54
CA ASP A 193 -14.84 -2.82 -3.56
C ASP A 193 -15.17 -1.34 -3.28
N ILE A 194 -16.37 -0.90 -3.62
CA ILE A 194 -16.91 0.41 -3.24
C ILE A 194 -17.76 0.20 -1.99
N ILE A 195 -17.52 1.00 -0.96
CA ILE A 195 -18.33 1.05 0.26
C ILE A 195 -19.16 2.34 0.15
N GLU A 196 -20.43 2.20 -0.19
CA GLU A 196 -21.27 3.32 -0.62
C GLU A 196 -21.36 4.43 0.44
N ASP A 197 -21.50 4.07 1.72
CA ASP A 197 -21.68 5.03 2.83
C ASP A 197 -20.35 5.52 3.44
N LEU A 198 -19.20 5.24 2.78
CA LEU A 198 -17.88 5.60 3.29
C LEU A 198 -17.34 6.83 2.57
N GLY A 199 -16.81 7.79 3.34
CA GLY A 199 -15.98 8.90 2.85
C GLY A 199 -14.49 8.53 2.76
N HIS A 200 -13.61 9.56 2.90
CA HIS A 200 -12.16 9.35 2.92
C HIS A 200 -11.69 8.84 4.29
N ALA A 201 -11.91 7.57 4.59
CA ALA A 201 -11.55 6.97 5.87
C ALA A 201 -11.11 5.51 5.74
N LEU A 202 -10.20 5.08 6.63
CA LEU A 202 -9.79 3.69 6.76
C LEU A 202 -10.54 3.03 7.92
N THR A 203 -11.75 2.56 7.64
CA THR A 203 -12.63 1.95 8.65
C THR A 203 -12.36 0.47 8.85
N HIS A 204 -12.92 -0.10 9.92
CA HIS A 204 -12.88 -1.54 10.17
C HIS A 204 -13.45 -2.34 9.00
N GLU A 205 -14.57 -1.89 8.43
CA GLU A 205 -15.19 -2.54 7.28
C GLU A 205 -14.27 -2.54 6.07
N ALA A 206 -13.67 -1.39 5.74
CA ALA A 206 -12.71 -1.29 4.63
C ALA A 206 -11.55 -2.27 4.82
N ILE A 207 -10.96 -2.32 6.02
CA ILE A 207 -9.86 -3.24 6.36
C ILE A 207 -10.32 -4.71 6.21
N CYS A 208 -11.52 -5.04 6.67
CA CYS A 208 -12.08 -6.38 6.53
C CYS A 208 -12.25 -6.78 5.06
N ARG A 209 -12.76 -5.88 4.20
CA ARG A 209 -12.91 -6.14 2.75
C ARG A 209 -11.56 -6.39 2.10
N GLY A 210 -10.59 -5.48 2.27
CA GLY A 210 -9.26 -5.65 1.66
C GLY A 210 -8.52 -6.90 2.14
N SER A 211 -8.58 -7.21 3.44
CA SER A 211 -7.95 -8.43 3.98
C SER A 211 -8.63 -9.73 3.50
N LEU A 212 -9.96 -9.70 3.27
CA LEU A 212 -10.69 -10.83 2.70
C LEU A 212 -10.31 -11.05 1.23
N ARG A 213 -10.25 -9.98 0.40
CA ARG A 213 -9.80 -10.07 -0.98
C ARG A 213 -8.39 -10.64 -1.10
N LEU A 214 -7.48 -10.19 -0.22
CA LEU A 214 -6.13 -10.73 -0.17
C LEU A 214 -6.13 -12.23 0.15
N LEU A 215 -6.92 -12.67 1.13
CA LEU A 215 -7.05 -14.09 1.49
C LEU A 215 -7.56 -14.92 0.31
N GLN A 216 -8.63 -14.46 -0.36
CA GLN A 216 -9.17 -15.10 -1.56
C GLN A 216 -8.11 -15.25 -2.65
N GLY A 217 -7.36 -14.17 -2.94
CA GLY A 217 -6.30 -14.17 -3.95
C GLY A 217 -5.15 -15.14 -3.64
N ILE A 218 -4.79 -15.31 -2.35
CA ILE A 218 -3.79 -16.30 -1.93
C ILE A 218 -4.31 -17.73 -2.14
N TYR A 219 -5.58 -17.99 -1.82
CA TYR A 219 -6.20 -19.31 -2.06
C TYR A 219 -6.27 -19.67 -3.53
N GLU A 220 -6.69 -18.75 -4.39
CA GLU A 220 -6.75 -18.96 -5.86
C GLU A 220 -5.36 -19.30 -6.43
N ARG A 221 -4.32 -18.57 -6.01
CA ARG A 221 -2.93 -18.85 -6.45
C ARG A 221 -2.48 -20.26 -6.04
N ARG A 222 -2.79 -20.70 -4.82
CA ARG A 222 -2.44 -22.04 -4.36
C ARG A 222 -3.13 -23.14 -5.16
N ARG A 223 -4.41 -22.96 -5.51
CA ARG A 223 -5.14 -23.91 -6.34
C ARG A 223 -4.54 -23.99 -7.74
N ALA A 224 -4.18 -22.88 -8.36
CA ALA A 224 -3.57 -22.86 -9.68
C ALA A 224 -2.17 -23.50 -9.75
N THR A 225 -1.45 -23.61 -8.62
CA THR A 225 -0.13 -24.30 -8.57
C THR A 225 -0.23 -25.79 -8.28
N LEU A 226 -1.42 -26.31 -7.95
CA LEU A 226 -1.66 -27.74 -7.66
C LEU A 226 -2.23 -28.51 -8.86
N HIS A 227 -2.48 -27.80 -9.96
CA HIS A 227 -2.90 -28.33 -11.27
C HIS A 227 -1.88 -27.97 -12.33
#